data_f4acc07af890738f82edb310e5776161
#
_entry.id   f4acc07af890738f82edb310e5776161
#
_cell.length_a   1.000
_cell.length_b   1.000
_cell.length_c   1.000
_cell.angle_alpha   90.00
_cell.angle_beta   90.00
_cell.angle_gamma   90.00
#
_symmetry.space_group_name_H-M   'P 1'
#
loop_
_entity.id
_entity.type
_entity.pdbx_description
1 polymer ?
#
loop_
_entity_poly.entity_id
_entity_poly.type
_entity_poly.pdbx_seq_one_letter_code
_entity_poly.pdbx_strand_id
1 'polypeptide(L)'
;SRTIRWWEKNKDKFDHVCLSYHPEEGKHEHFIEVVKIMSQQCRTHCNVMMHYDPEIWPRCQEVAEAVIKIPNISLALQPLIVDFGETLYNYEDWQTEYIDRQWHNLGSKIKHTKQWKLYRGSMQMHDDINSLSENSSAHRFINDKTNNWKGWLCWSGVEQIVVDFDGSIMIGWCRVGGAFGNMKQVDNIRWPTKPVMCNKSMCHCNFDIMSKKLLPKKRYEVVED
;
A
#
# COMPACT_ATOMS: atom_id res chain seq x y z
N SER A 1 -13.75 6.65 12.47
CA SER A 1 -13.82 5.19 12.45
C SER A 1 -15.21 4.72 12.91
N ARG A 2 -15.64 3.50 12.54
CA ARG A 2 -16.91 2.90 12.97
C ARG A 2 -16.82 2.46 14.43
N THR A 3 -17.98 2.34 15.11
CA THR A 3 -18.02 1.89 16.52
C THR A 3 -17.62 0.41 16.64
N ILE A 4 -17.15 -0.03 17.80
CA ILE A 4 -16.84 -1.44 18.10
C ILE A 4 -18.04 -2.34 17.79
N ARG A 5 -19.24 -1.93 18.24
CA ARG A 5 -20.49 -2.66 17.95
C ARG A 5 -20.75 -2.84 16.44
N TRP A 6 -20.38 -1.87 15.63
CA TRP A 6 -20.50 -1.99 14.18
C TRP A 6 -19.55 -3.06 13.63
N TRP A 7 -18.30 -3.07 14.09
CA TRP A 7 -17.32 -4.08 13.69
C TRP A 7 -17.73 -5.48 14.10
N GLU A 8 -18.16 -5.67 15.34
CA GLU A 8 -18.69 -6.96 15.83
C GLU A 8 -19.85 -7.48 14.99
N LYS A 9 -20.82 -6.60 14.68
CA LYS A 9 -22.00 -6.95 13.88
C LYS A 9 -21.67 -7.34 12.44
N ASN A 10 -20.58 -6.80 11.87
CA ASN A 10 -20.30 -6.93 10.44
C ASN A 10 -19.03 -7.76 10.14
N LYS A 11 -18.33 -8.24 11.15
CA LYS A 11 -17.04 -8.95 10.98
C LYS A 11 -17.10 -10.13 10.00
N ASP A 12 -18.22 -10.85 9.98
CA ASP A 12 -18.43 -12.02 9.12
C ASP A 12 -18.61 -11.67 7.63
N LYS A 13 -18.69 -10.36 7.31
CA LYS A 13 -18.87 -9.88 5.94
C LYS A 13 -17.55 -9.60 5.23
N PHE A 14 -16.42 -9.79 5.91
CA PHE A 14 -15.10 -9.48 5.40
C PHE A 14 -14.25 -10.73 5.29
N ASP A 15 -13.68 -10.97 4.14
CA ASP A 15 -12.63 -11.98 3.94
C ASP A 15 -11.23 -11.41 4.25
N HIS A 16 -11.09 -10.10 4.11
CA HIS A 16 -9.86 -9.38 4.36
C HIS A 16 -10.14 -7.92 4.73
N VAL A 17 -9.35 -7.40 5.68
CA VAL A 17 -9.34 -5.96 6.00
C VAL A 17 -7.92 -5.43 6.06
N CYS A 18 -7.77 -4.19 5.62
CA CYS A 18 -6.58 -3.40 5.84
C CYS A 18 -6.95 -2.21 6.74
N LEU A 19 -6.32 -2.14 7.89
CA LEU A 19 -6.58 -1.12 8.92
C LEU A 19 -5.35 -0.25 9.06
N SER A 20 -5.52 1.07 8.99
CA SER A 20 -4.42 2.02 9.18
C SER A 20 -4.62 2.82 10.45
N TYR A 21 -3.57 2.90 11.26
CA TYR A 21 -3.50 3.73 12.44
C TYR A 21 -2.76 5.03 12.13
N HIS A 22 -3.45 6.14 12.37
CA HIS A 22 -2.92 7.49 12.25
C HIS A 22 -2.81 8.08 13.66
N PRO A 23 -1.61 8.34 14.18
CA PRO A 23 -1.40 8.70 15.58
C PRO A 23 -2.00 10.05 15.96
N GLU A 24 -2.17 10.98 15.01
CA GLU A 24 -2.72 12.30 15.26
C GLU A 24 -4.21 12.26 15.62
N GLU A 25 -4.96 11.35 14.98
CA GLU A 25 -6.42 11.28 15.09
C GLU A 25 -6.90 9.98 15.73
N GLY A 26 -6.07 8.96 15.72
CA GLY A 26 -6.41 7.61 16.14
C GLY A 26 -6.51 7.44 17.64
N LYS A 27 -7.60 6.84 18.12
CA LYS A 27 -7.70 6.32 19.48
C LYS A 27 -7.08 4.93 19.49
N HIS A 28 -5.91 4.77 20.11
CA HIS A 28 -5.15 3.51 20.04
C HIS A 28 -5.89 2.32 20.61
N GLU A 29 -6.60 2.46 21.76
CA GLU A 29 -7.39 1.38 22.34
C GLU A 29 -8.50 0.92 21.38
N HIS A 30 -9.17 1.86 20.73
CA HIS A 30 -10.20 1.55 19.75
C HIS A 30 -9.62 0.81 18.54
N PHE A 31 -8.46 1.26 18.04
CA PHE A 31 -7.79 0.59 16.92
C PHE A 31 -7.40 -0.83 17.28
N ILE A 32 -6.75 -1.03 18.42
CA ILE A 32 -6.33 -2.34 18.90
C ILE A 32 -7.53 -3.28 19.08
N GLU A 33 -8.65 -2.78 19.61
CA GLU A 33 -9.87 -3.58 19.79
C GLU A 33 -10.48 -4.01 18.45
N VAL A 34 -10.54 -3.11 17.47
CA VAL A 34 -10.98 -3.46 16.10
C VAL A 34 -10.07 -4.52 15.50
N VAL A 35 -8.75 -4.40 15.65
CA VAL A 35 -7.79 -5.39 15.16
C VAL A 35 -8.05 -6.76 15.81
N LYS A 36 -8.29 -6.81 17.12
CA LYS A 36 -8.62 -8.07 17.84
C LYS A 36 -9.88 -8.73 17.30
N ILE A 37 -10.94 -7.94 17.07
CA ILE A 37 -12.22 -8.45 16.55
C ILE A 37 -12.01 -9.02 15.15
N MET A 38 -11.33 -8.29 14.28
CA MET A 38 -11.20 -8.66 12.87
C MET A 38 -10.24 -9.83 12.68
N SER A 39 -9.13 -9.87 13.43
CA SER A 39 -8.14 -10.95 13.34
C SER A 39 -8.67 -12.34 13.71
N GLN A 40 -9.78 -12.41 14.44
CA GLN A 40 -10.47 -13.67 14.77
C GLN A 40 -11.31 -14.20 13.61
N GLN A 41 -11.71 -13.35 12.68
CA GLN A 41 -12.67 -13.71 11.63
C GLN A 41 -12.05 -13.70 10.23
N CYS A 42 -11.20 -12.73 9.95
CA CYS A 42 -10.65 -12.56 8.62
C CYS A 42 -9.16 -12.21 8.64
N ARG A 43 -8.56 -12.18 7.47
CA ARG A 43 -7.18 -11.71 7.32
C ARG A 43 -7.13 -10.24 7.63
N THR A 44 -6.32 -9.90 8.61
CA THR A 44 -6.18 -8.51 9.05
C THR A 44 -4.76 -8.03 8.79
N HIS A 45 -4.64 -7.04 7.92
CA HIS A 45 -3.42 -6.30 7.70
C HIS A 45 -3.49 -4.96 8.42
N CYS A 46 -2.47 -4.62 9.18
CA CYS A 46 -2.38 -3.36 9.91
C CYS A 46 -1.23 -2.53 9.37
N ASN A 47 -1.49 -1.26 9.06
CA ASN A 47 -0.47 -0.26 8.82
C ASN A 47 -0.43 0.67 10.03
N VAL A 48 0.72 0.81 10.67
CA VAL A 48 0.95 1.86 11.66
C VAL A 48 1.73 2.96 10.96
N MET A 49 1.10 4.13 10.84
CA MET A 49 1.75 5.32 10.29
C MET A 49 2.74 5.84 11.31
N MET A 50 4.04 5.66 11.03
CA MET A 50 5.10 6.06 11.94
C MET A 50 5.34 7.55 11.79
N HIS A 51 4.94 8.31 12.79
CA HIS A 51 5.11 9.76 12.75
C HIS A 51 6.58 10.14 12.99
N TYR A 52 7.09 11.12 12.26
CA TYR A 52 8.49 11.57 12.37
C TYR A 52 8.78 12.38 13.65
N ASP A 53 7.74 13.04 14.23
CA ASP A 53 7.85 13.83 15.44
C ASP A 53 8.15 12.93 16.66
N PRO A 54 9.26 13.18 17.38
CA PRO A 54 9.62 12.41 18.57
C PRO A 54 8.58 12.43 19.69
N GLU A 55 7.74 13.44 19.79
CA GLU A 55 6.67 13.51 20.80
C GLU A 55 5.50 12.57 20.46
N ILE A 56 5.25 12.33 19.18
CA ILE A 56 4.16 11.46 18.70
C ILE A 56 4.64 10.01 18.53
N TRP A 57 5.93 9.83 18.25
CA TRP A 57 6.53 8.52 18.00
C TRP A 57 6.22 7.45 19.03
N PRO A 58 6.27 7.69 20.37
CA PRO A 58 5.98 6.66 21.37
C PRO A 58 4.60 6.04 21.19
N ARG A 59 3.60 6.82 20.76
CA ARG A 59 2.24 6.31 20.50
C ARG A 59 2.22 5.34 19.32
N CYS A 60 3.03 5.58 18.29
CA CYS A 60 3.18 4.68 17.16
C CYS A 60 3.80 3.35 17.59
N GLN A 61 4.87 3.41 18.40
CA GLN A 61 5.54 2.22 18.94
C GLN A 61 4.59 1.39 19.81
N GLU A 62 3.89 2.04 20.75
CA GLU A 62 2.94 1.36 21.64
C GLU A 62 1.89 0.58 20.85
N VAL A 63 1.30 1.20 19.83
CA VAL A 63 0.31 0.53 18.97
C VAL A 63 0.94 -0.60 18.18
N ALA A 64 2.11 -0.40 17.59
CA ALA A 64 2.81 -1.44 16.83
C ALA A 64 3.12 -2.66 17.71
N GLU A 65 3.64 -2.42 18.93
CA GLU A 65 3.97 -3.48 19.90
C GLU A 65 2.73 -4.19 20.45
N ALA A 66 1.62 -3.49 20.60
CA ALA A 66 0.36 -4.09 21.01
C ALA A 66 -0.23 -4.96 19.90
N VAL A 67 -0.24 -4.44 18.68
CA VAL A 67 -0.81 -5.12 17.52
C VAL A 67 -0.03 -6.39 17.17
N ILE A 68 1.30 -6.37 17.20
CA ILE A 68 2.12 -7.55 16.85
C ILE A 68 1.88 -8.76 17.76
N LYS A 69 1.36 -8.55 18.97
CA LYS A 69 1.02 -9.61 19.91
C LYS A 69 -0.30 -10.30 19.58
N ILE A 70 -1.13 -9.69 18.72
CA ILE A 70 -2.42 -10.25 18.30
C ILE A 70 -2.17 -11.34 17.25
N PRO A 71 -2.79 -12.54 17.39
CA PRO A 71 -2.62 -13.59 16.40
C PRO A 71 -3.30 -13.27 15.07
N ASN A 72 -2.87 -13.94 13.98
CA ASN A 72 -3.45 -13.86 12.64
C ASN A 72 -3.44 -12.48 11.96
N ILE A 73 -2.54 -11.60 12.37
CA ILE A 73 -2.35 -10.30 11.73
C ILE A 73 -1.07 -10.24 10.92
N SER A 74 -1.00 -9.31 9.99
CA SER A 74 0.25 -8.78 9.45
C SER A 74 0.35 -7.31 9.76
N LEU A 75 1.56 -6.85 10.10
CA LEU A 75 1.83 -5.47 10.47
C LEU A 75 2.85 -4.87 9.51
N ALA A 76 2.60 -3.63 9.11
CA ALA A 76 3.54 -2.77 8.42
C ALA A 76 3.75 -1.48 9.20
N LEU A 77 5.01 -1.11 9.41
CA LEU A 77 5.40 0.22 9.88
C LEU A 77 5.61 1.09 8.65
N GLN A 78 4.76 2.09 8.49
CA GLN A 78 4.72 2.90 7.28
C GLN A 78 5.25 4.31 7.58
N PRO A 79 6.41 4.72 7.02
CA PRO A 79 6.85 6.09 7.13
C PRO A 79 5.90 7.04 6.39
N LEU A 80 5.75 8.25 6.89
CA LEU A 80 4.94 9.29 6.27
C LEU A 80 5.68 9.94 5.10
N ILE A 81 4.88 10.44 4.17
CA ILE A 81 5.35 11.09 2.95
C ILE A 81 4.78 12.49 2.90
N VAL A 82 5.61 13.47 2.51
CA VAL A 82 5.19 14.86 2.38
C VAL A 82 4.22 14.98 1.19
N ASP A 83 3.01 15.46 1.46
CA ASP A 83 1.98 15.81 0.47
C ASP A 83 1.68 14.71 -0.58
N PHE A 84 1.73 13.43 -0.18
CA PHE A 84 1.61 12.30 -1.11
C PHE A 84 2.64 12.35 -2.26
N GLY A 85 3.73 13.06 -2.04
CA GLY A 85 4.80 13.26 -2.99
C GLY A 85 5.80 12.09 -3.05
N GLU A 86 7.04 12.44 -3.34
CA GLU A 86 8.13 11.48 -3.49
C GLU A 86 9.17 11.59 -2.36
N THR A 87 8.90 12.47 -1.39
CA THR A 87 9.82 12.78 -0.29
C THR A 87 9.25 12.26 1.01
N LEU A 88 10.03 11.48 1.72
CA LEU A 88 9.72 11.14 3.11
C LEU A 88 9.92 12.36 4.00
N TYR A 89 9.20 12.44 5.12
CA TYR A 89 9.54 13.37 6.19
C TYR A 89 10.95 13.05 6.69
N ASN A 90 11.56 14.04 7.34
CA ASN A 90 12.91 13.91 7.87
C ASN A 90 12.88 13.06 9.14
N TYR A 91 13.25 11.78 9.02
CA TYR A 91 13.38 10.87 10.14
C TYR A 91 14.81 10.89 10.67
N GLU A 92 14.94 10.80 11.99
CA GLU A 92 16.23 10.55 12.64
C GLU A 92 16.71 9.11 12.31
N ASP A 93 18.02 8.90 12.36
CA ASP A 93 18.62 7.60 12.01
C ASP A 93 18.03 6.46 12.85
N TRP A 94 17.82 6.67 14.16
CA TRP A 94 17.23 5.67 15.04
C TRP A 94 15.77 5.34 14.71
N GLN A 95 15.00 6.31 14.18
CA GLN A 95 13.62 6.09 13.73
C GLN A 95 13.61 5.21 12.47
N THR A 96 14.48 5.53 11.52
CA THR A 96 14.65 4.76 10.29
C THR A 96 15.09 3.33 10.62
N GLU A 97 16.08 3.17 11.50
CA GLU A 97 16.53 1.85 11.96
C GLU A 97 15.41 1.05 12.65
N TYR A 98 14.57 1.71 13.46
CA TYR A 98 13.43 1.05 14.10
C TYR A 98 12.43 0.53 13.07
N ILE A 99 12.06 1.36 12.10
CA ILE A 99 11.12 0.97 11.02
C ILE A 99 11.68 -0.22 10.26
N ASP A 100 12.92 -0.17 9.82
CA ASP A 100 13.56 -1.22 9.03
C ASP A 100 13.71 -2.52 9.82
N ARG A 101 14.19 -2.45 11.06
CA ARG A 101 14.38 -3.61 11.93
C ARG A 101 13.06 -4.31 12.27
N GLN A 102 12.02 -3.55 12.62
CA GLN A 102 10.72 -4.11 12.93
C GLN A 102 10.07 -4.75 11.71
N TRP A 103 10.27 -4.15 10.56
CA TRP A 103 9.80 -4.69 9.29
C TRP A 103 10.37 -6.07 8.99
N HIS A 104 11.67 -6.24 9.11
CA HIS A 104 12.32 -7.54 8.91
C HIS A 104 11.89 -8.58 9.96
N ASN A 105 11.81 -8.20 11.21
CA ASN A 105 11.39 -9.08 12.31
C ASN A 105 9.92 -9.52 12.19
N LEU A 106 9.04 -8.63 11.74
CA LEU A 106 7.63 -8.91 11.56
C LEU A 106 7.39 -9.89 10.41
N GLY A 107 8.12 -9.76 9.32
CA GLY A 107 8.05 -10.68 8.19
C GLY A 107 8.44 -12.12 8.54
N SER A 108 9.35 -12.31 9.51
CA SER A 108 9.81 -13.63 9.95
C SER A 108 8.89 -14.33 10.94
N LYS A 109 8.09 -13.58 11.71
CA LYS A 109 7.20 -14.12 12.76
C LYS A 109 5.84 -14.58 12.22
N ILE A 110 5.42 -14.08 11.08
CA ILE A 110 4.15 -14.45 10.48
C ILE A 110 4.35 -15.72 9.66
N LYS A 111 3.89 -16.85 10.17
CA LYS A 111 3.75 -18.07 9.38
C LYS A 111 2.70 -17.80 8.29
N HIS A 112 3.16 -17.40 7.12
CA HIS A 112 2.31 -17.23 5.97
C HIS A 112 1.70 -18.57 5.58
N THR A 113 0.41 -18.72 5.73
CA THR A 113 -0.30 -19.84 5.14
C THR A 113 -0.15 -19.79 3.62
N LYS A 114 -0.23 -20.96 2.95
CA LYS A 114 -0.17 -21.01 1.47
C LYS A 114 -1.17 -20.04 0.82
N GLN A 115 -2.29 -19.82 1.46
CA GLN A 115 -3.37 -18.93 1.08
C GLN A 115 -2.98 -17.43 1.21
N TRP A 116 -2.19 -17.06 2.23
CA TRP A 116 -1.66 -15.71 2.41
C TRP A 116 -0.74 -15.30 1.25
N LYS A 117 0.12 -16.21 0.79
CA LYS A 117 1.00 -15.97 -0.37
C LYS A 117 0.21 -15.68 -1.65
N LEU A 118 -0.93 -16.33 -1.84
CA LEU A 118 -1.79 -16.13 -3.01
C LEU A 118 -2.49 -14.76 -3.02
N TYR A 119 -2.81 -14.22 -1.84
CA TYR A 119 -3.58 -12.97 -1.73
C TYR A 119 -2.73 -11.71 -1.57
N ARG A 120 -1.44 -11.85 -1.27
CA ARG A 120 -0.54 -10.68 -1.20
C ARG A 120 -0.16 -10.15 -2.56
N GLY A 121 -0.65 -10.72 -3.63
CA GLY A 121 -0.25 -10.37 -4.97
C GLY A 121 1.29 -10.27 -5.05
N SER A 122 1.88 -10.93 -5.95
CA SER A 122 3.28 -10.72 -6.27
C SER A 122 3.36 -9.80 -7.45
N MET A 123 4.14 -8.73 -7.35
CA MET A 123 4.44 -7.93 -8.52
C MET A 123 5.21 -8.80 -9.51
N GLN A 124 4.69 -8.87 -10.72
CA GLN A 124 5.39 -9.49 -11.84
C GLN A 124 6.17 -8.42 -12.56
N MET A 125 7.48 -8.42 -12.40
CA MET A 125 8.34 -7.61 -13.25
C MET A 125 8.67 -8.40 -14.51
N HIS A 126 8.44 -7.79 -15.65
CA HIS A 126 8.78 -8.34 -16.93
C HIS A 126 9.97 -7.58 -17.51
N ASP A 127 11.10 -8.25 -17.67
CA ASP A 127 12.24 -7.71 -18.43
C ASP A 127 11.97 -7.76 -19.92
N ASP A 128 11.09 -8.63 -20.32
CA ASP A 128 10.54 -8.75 -21.66
C ASP A 128 9.06 -9.04 -21.60
N ILE A 129 8.35 -8.77 -22.69
CA ILE A 129 6.90 -9.04 -22.81
C ILE A 129 6.54 -10.51 -22.47
N ASN A 130 7.51 -11.40 -22.60
CA ASN A 130 7.35 -12.85 -22.42
C ASN A 130 8.12 -13.43 -21.21
N SER A 131 8.88 -12.63 -20.45
CA SER A 131 9.65 -13.13 -19.30
C SER A 131 9.21 -12.53 -17.99
N LEU A 132 8.91 -13.37 -17.02
CA LEU A 132 8.70 -13.04 -15.62
C LEU A 132 10.07 -12.98 -14.92
N SER A 133 10.53 -11.79 -14.54
CA SER A 133 11.84 -11.68 -13.91
C SER A 133 11.81 -11.88 -12.40
N GLU A 134 10.78 -11.46 -11.69
CA GLU A 134 10.72 -11.61 -10.24
C GLU A 134 9.31 -11.50 -9.66
N ASN A 135 9.01 -12.39 -8.69
CA ASN A 135 7.84 -12.30 -7.84
C ASN A 135 8.25 -11.74 -6.46
N SER A 136 8.01 -10.45 -6.22
CA SER A 136 8.36 -9.82 -4.95
C SER A 136 7.16 -9.13 -4.32
N SER A 137 7.15 -9.04 -2.99
CA SER A 137 6.12 -8.27 -2.29
C SER A 137 6.36 -6.77 -2.45
N ALA A 138 5.30 -5.96 -2.45
CA ALA A 138 5.42 -4.50 -2.50
C ALA A 138 6.36 -3.95 -1.42
N HIS A 139 6.30 -4.53 -0.24
CA HIS A 139 7.15 -4.15 0.89
C HIS A 139 8.64 -4.36 0.65
N ARG A 140 9.02 -5.41 -0.05
CA ARG A 140 10.41 -5.65 -0.39
C ARG A 140 10.96 -4.52 -1.25
N PHE A 141 10.21 -4.07 -2.25
CA PHE A 141 10.64 -2.95 -3.10
C PHE A 141 10.81 -1.66 -2.31
N ILE A 142 9.94 -1.39 -1.32
CA ILE A 142 10.06 -0.22 -0.45
C ILE A 142 11.31 -0.34 0.43
N ASN A 143 11.50 -1.49 1.10
CA ASN A 143 12.62 -1.71 2.00
C ASN A 143 13.97 -1.69 1.28
N ASP A 144 14.04 -2.31 0.11
CA ASP A 144 15.24 -2.37 -0.71
C ASP A 144 15.48 -1.05 -1.47
N LYS A 145 14.57 -0.03 -1.31
CA LYS A 145 14.61 1.26 -2.01
C LYS A 145 14.65 1.11 -3.54
N THR A 146 14.04 0.04 -4.05
CA THR A 146 13.98 -0.31 -5.48
C THR A 146 12.62 0.00 -6.11
N ASN A 147 11.77 0.75 -5.42
CA ASN A 147 10.42 1.14 -5.83
C ASN A 147 10.38 2.36 -6.78
N ASN A 148 11.40 2.51 -7.61
CA ASN A 148 11.49 3.54 -8.65
C ASN A 148 11.20 2.93 -10.02
N TRP A 149 10.06 3.31 -10.62
CA TRP A 149 9.65 2.88 -11.95
C TRP A 149 9.48 4.04 -12.93
N LYS A 150 10.20 5.14 -12.72
CA LYS A 150 10.21 6.24 -13.67
C LYS A 150 10.65 5.76 -15.05
N GLY A 151 9.84 6.06 -16.07
CA GLY A 151 10.09 5.60 -17.44
C GLY A 151 9.56 4.19 -17.75
N TRP A 152 8.93 3.50 -16.79
CA TRP A 152 8.26 2.22 -17.02
C TRP A 152 6.79 2.42 -17.40
N LEU A 153 6.26 1.52 -18.21
CA LEU A 153 4.83 1.41 -18.44
C LEU A 153 4.17 0.76 -17.21
N CYS A 154 3.13 1.40 -16.67
CA CYS A 154 2.39 0.95 -15.49
C CYS A 154 0.93 0.72 -15.84
N TRP A 155 0.38 -0.44 -15.45
CA TRP A 155 -1.01 -0.82 -15.69
C TRP A 155 -1.98 -0.28 -14.63
N SER A 156 -1.54 0.58 -13.71
CA SER A 156 -2.47 1.35 -12.86
C SER A 156 -3.45 2.11 -13.76
N GLY A 157 -4.72 2.09 -13.37
CA GLY A 157 -5.83 2.60 -14.18
C GLY A 157 -6.49 1.54 -15.07
N VAL A 158 -5.76 0.49 -15.46
CA VAL A 158 -6.31 -0.66 -16.20
C VAL A 158 -6.63 -1.82 -15.24
N GLU A 159 -5.71 -2.17 -14.37
CA GLU A 159 -5.85 -3.27 -13.41
C GLU A 159 -6.46 -2.81 -12.08
N GLN A 160 -6.31 -1.55 -11.75
CA GLN A 160 -6.83 -0.93 -10.53
C GLN A 160 -7.10 0.55 -10.74
N ILE A 161 -7.97 1.09 -9.91
CA ILE A 161 -8.26 2.52 -9.82
C ILE A 161 -8.32 2.95 -8.37
N VAL A 162 -8.18 4.23 -8.13
CA VAL A 162 -8.46 4.87 -6.85
C VAL A 162 -9.64 5.81 -7.01
N VAL A 163 -10.59 5.71 -6.11
CA VAL A 163 -11.71 6.66 -6.00
C VAL A 163 -11.49 7.48 -4.75
N ASP A 164 -11.33 8.77 -4.91
CA ASP A 164 -11.15 9.71 -3.81
C ASP A 164 -12.49 10.03 -3.13
N PHE A 165 -12.43 10.66 -1.96
CA PHE A 165 -13.61 10.97 -1.13
C PHE A 165 -14.62 11.90 -1.83
N ASP A 166 -14.18 12.74 -2.77
CA ASP A 166 -15.04 13.62 -3.58
C ASP A 166 -15.66 12.90 -4.79
N GLY A 167 -15.31 11.63 -4.99
CA GLY A 167 -15.73 10.79 -6.11
C GLY A 167 -14.80 10.85 -7.33
N SER A 168 -13.73 11.62 -7.29
CA SER A 168 -12.72 11.67 -8.36
C SER A 168 -12.05 10.32 -8.54
N ILE A 169 -11.89 9.89 -9.80
CA ILE A 169 -11.30 8.60 -10.15
C ILE A 169 -9.93 8.82 -10.76
N MET A 170 -8.94 8.20 -10.16
CA MET A 170 -7.54 8.28 -10.57
C MET A 170 -6.98 6.91 -10.90
N ILE A 171 -5.93 6.85 -11.69
CA ILE A 171 -5.27 5.59 -12.05
C ILE A 171 -4.61 4.91 -10.86
N GLY A 172 -4.24 5.64 -9.81
CA GLY A 172 -3.60 5.15 -8.62
C GLY A 172 -3.37 6.27 -7.60
N TRP A 173 -2.85 5.94 -6.43
CA TRP A 173 -2.49 6.91 -5.41
C TRP A 173 -1.36 7.84 -5.83
N CYS A 174 -0.54 7.43 -6.79
CA CYS A 174 0.49 8.28 -7.40
C CYS A 174 -0.08 9.49 -8.15
N ARG A 175 -1.39 9.51 -8.46
CA ARG A 175 -2.11 10.58 -9.16
C ARG A 175 -1.50 10.99 -10.51
N VAL A 176 -0.76 10.09 -11.15
CA VAL A 176 -0.20 10.34 -12.48
C VAL A 176 -1.34 10.59 -13.48
N GLY A 177 -1.26 11.70 -14.23
CA GLY A 177 -2.29 12.09 -15.19
C GLY A 177 -3.54 12.75 -14.60
N GLY A 178 -3.63 12.86 -13.26
CA GLY A 178 -4.79 13.43 -12.56
C GLY A 178 -6.03 12.54 -12.60
N ALA A 179 -7.19 13.11 -12.28
CA ALA A 179 -8.46 12.42 -12.34
C ALA A 179 -8.93 12.27 -13.80
N PHE A 180 -9.34 11.06 -14.19
CA PHE A 180 -9.89 10.79 -15.53
C PHE A 180 -11.41 10.61 -15.52
N GLY A 181 -12.06 10.70 -14.36
CA GLY A 181 -13.49 10.60 -14.22
C GLY A 181 -13.97 10.95 -12.81
N ASN A 182 -15.28 10.86 -12.59
CA ASN A 182 -15.89 11.02 -11.27
C ASN A 182 -17.08 10.06 -11.13
N MET A 183 -17.21 9.43 -9.97
CA MET A 183 -18.27 8.46 -9.67
C MET A 183 -19.70 9.03 -9.77
N LYS A 184 -19.85 10.36 -9.69
CA LYS A 184 -21.15 11.02 -9.88
C LYS A 184 -21.59 11.05 -11.35
N GLN A 185 -20.69 10.71 -12.29
CA GLN A 185 -20.90 10.73 -13.74
C GLN A 185 -20.32 9.46 -14.39
N VAL A 186 -20.64 8.30 -13.79
CA VAL A 186 -20.02 7.02 -14.17
C VAL A 186 -20.20 6.66 -15.65
N ASP A 187 -21.33 7.01 -16.24
CA ASP A 187 -21.63 6.74 -17.65
C ASP A 187 -20.76 7.54 -18.64
N ASN A 188 -20.12 8.61 -18.17
CA ASN A 188 -19.26 9.47 -18.97
C ASN A 188 -17.77 9.14 -18.82
N ILE A 189 -17.42 8.11 -18.03
CA ILE A 189 -16.04 7.76 -17.74
C ILE A 189 -15.42 7.08 -18.97
N ARG A 190 -14.31 7.62 -19.44
CA ARG A 190 -13.44 6.94 -20.41
C ARG A 190 -12.42 6.11 -19.67
N TRP A 191 -12.74 4.84 -19.46
CA TRP A 191 -11.87 3.92 -18.77
C TRP A 191 -10.55 3.72 -19.50
N PRO A 192 -9.40 3.82 -18.81
CA PRO A 192 -8.11 3.53 -19.40
C PRO A 192 -8.04 2.09 -19.90
N THR A 193 -7.57 1.90 -21.12
CA THR A 193 -7.38 0.59 -21.75
C THR A 193 -5.92 0.26 -22.03
N LYS A 194 -5.04 1.23 -21.77
CA LYS A 194 -3.60 1.13 -22.02
C LYS A 194 -2.82 1.55 -20.78
N PRO A 195 -1.60 0.99 -20.59
CA PRO A 195 -0.73 1.42 -19.51
C PRO A 195 -0.30 2.87 -19.68
N VAL A 196 0.08 3.50 -18.58
CA VAL A 196 0.63 4.85 -18.54
C VAL A 196 2.13 4.82 -18.29
N MET A 197 2.85 5.79 -18.83
CA MET A 197 4.27 5.99 -18.52
C MET A 197 4.38 6.56 -17.11
N CYS A 198 5.08 5.86 -16.22
CA CYS A 198 5.35 6.35 -14.88
C CYS A 198 6.33 7.53 -14.94
N ASN A 199 5.96 8.65 -14.34
CA ASN A 199 6.82 9.84 -14.23
C ASN A 199 7.33 10.08 -12.81
N LYS A 200 7.00 9.19 -11.86
CA LYS A 200 7.38 9.29 -10.45
C LYS A 200 8.70 8.59 -10.19
N SER A 201 9.54 9.21 -9.38
CA SER A 201 10.83 8.64 -8.95
C SER A 201 10.65 7.63 -7.81
N MET A 202 9.51 7.63 -7.14
CA MET A 202 9.19 6.68 -6.08
C MET A 202 7.71 6.28 -6.12
N CYS A 203 7.43 5.01 -5.88
CA CYS A 203 6.09 4.47 -5.74
C CYS A 203 5.89 3.97 -4.31
N HIS A 204 4.97 4.59 -3.58
CA HIS A 204 4.80 4.37 -2.14
C HIS A 204 3.64 3.45 -1.79
N CYS A 205 2.61 3.44 -2.63
CA CYS A 205 1.41 2.68 -2.35
C CYS A 205 1.61 1.21 -2.71
N ASN A 206 1.36 0.34 -1.74
CA ASN A 206 1.45 -1.10 -1.95
C ASN A 206 0.60 -1.58 -3.14
N PHE A 207 -0.57 -1.00 -3.35
CA PHE A 207 -1.43 -1.34 -4.47
C PHE A 207 -0.84 -0.88 -5.81
N ASP A 208 -0.33 0.37 -5.87
CA ASP A 208 0.30 0.89 -7.09
C ASP A 208 1.58 0.10 -7.44
N ILE A 209 2.35 -0.31 -6.42
CA ILE A 209 3.52 -1.18 -6.59
C ILE A 209 3.12 -2.51 -7.22
N MET A 210 1.97 -3.06 -6.84
CA MET A 210 1.49 -4.37 -7.29
C MET A 210 0.93 -4.37 -8.72
N SER A 211 0.61 -3.19 -9.29
CA SER A 211 0.20 -3.10 -10.70
C SER A 211 1.33 -3.57 -11.60
N LYS A 212 0.99 -4.28 -12.65
CA LYS A 212 1.93 -4.73 -13.67
C LYS A 212 2.78 -3.58 -14.20
N LYS A 213 4.07 -3.84 -14.36
CA LYS A 213 5.03 -2.87 -14.88
C LYS A 213 5.90 -3.51 -15.95
N LEU A 214 6.18 -2.74 -16.99
CA LEU A 214 7.03 -3.15 -18.10
C LEU A 214 8.06 -2.06 -18.38
N LEU A 215 9.34 -2.43 -18.36
CA LEU A 215 10.39 -1.55 -18.86
C LEU A 215 10.37 -1.58 -20.38
N PRO A 216 10.06 -0.47 -21.07
CA PRO A 216 10.10 -0.44 -22.52
C PRO A 216 11.56 -0.69 -22.96
N LYS A 217 11.77 -1.68 -23.82
CA LYS A 217 13.08 -1.83 -24.47
C LYS A 217 13.34 -0.55 -25.30
N LYS A 218 14.51 0.04 -25.16
CA LYS A 218 14.93 1.17 -25.98
C LYS A 218 14.72 0.83 -27.47
N ARG A 219 13.84 1.58 -28.13
CA ARG A 219 13.41 1.57 -29.53
C ARG A 219 12.02 0.98 -29.76
N TYR A 220 11.02 1.82 -29.60
CA TYR A 220 10.05 1.99 -30.66
C TYR A 220 10.27 3.40 -31.18
N GLU A 221 10.95 3.52 -32.31
CA GLU A 221 10.79 4.68 -33.17
C GLU A 221 9.29 4.71 -33.50
N VAL A 222 8.60 5.73 -33.02
CA VAL A 222 7.24 6.03 -33.48
C VAL A 222 7.41 6.39 -34.95
N VAL A 223 7.10 5.45 -35.81
CA VAL A 223 6.84 5.82 -37.20
C VAL A 223 5.49 6.55 -37.17
N GLU A 224 5.54 7.85 -37.24
CA GLU A 224 4.34 8.68 -37.50
C GLU A 224 3.88 8.36 -38.94
N ASP A 225 2.70 7.73 -39.06
CA ASP A 225 1.89 7.71 -40.26
C ASP A 225 0.89 8.89 -40.22
#